data_456f499c1a0381b245c6eb79db65754f
#
_entry.id   456f499c1a0381b245c6eb79db65754f
#
_cell.length_a   1.000
_cell.length_b   1.000
_cell.length_c   1.000
_cell.angle_alpha   90.00
_cell.angle_beta   90.00
_cell.angle_gamma   90.00
#
_symmetry.space_group_name_H-M   'P 1'
#
loop_
_entity.id
_entity.type
_entity.pdbx_description
1 polymer ?
#
loop_
_entity_poly.entity_id
_entity_poly.type
_entity_poly.pdbx_seq_one_letter_code
_entity_poly.pdbx_strand_id
1 'polypeptide(L)'
;MIHVVGIGLDGAKGLTEPVRKIVEQATILVGSDRHLGYFPDHGAERLAIGSINMILRKIRRRLETALVQDTSEGAKQPDPLLQGDRVSVPFIVILVSGDPLFFGLGRLLLESFPPEQLTFHPHVSSIQLAFNRVKIPWQDAWVISAHGRSCDELIDALKKGVEKIAVLTDERNTPGTIARLILSLELATKYKFWVAENLGSPEEKVASWSDLTAVDQQKFAPLNVVVLVRQSPEKTQPLDLQQLPQLGIPDRYFFTFSDRPGLMTKREVRMLILGELGLQPNQTIWDIGAGTGSVSIEIARLFPTSDVYAIEKSAAGIALIEQNCHRFHVSNVVSIYGSAPSILYRLAVPHRIFIGGSGGSLRQILSLCSSYMAPGGVIVLAIATLENLTIALNWVQHSGWHSRVLQVNLSRSVPVAELTRFSPLNPIAIVTLTQK
;
A
#
# COMPACT_ATOMS: atom_id res chain seq x y z
N MET A 1 1.18 24.13 -32.50
CA MET A 1 1.63 23.83 -31.11
C MET A 1 0.41 23.46 -30.28
N ILE A 2 0.53 22.46 -29.39
CA ILE A 2 -0.55 22.00 -28.54
C ILE A 2 -0.24 22.41 -27.10
N HIS A 3 -1.12 23.18 -26.47
CA HIS A 3 -1.03 23.54 -25.07
C HIS A 3 -1.93 22.63 -24.24
N VAL A 4 -1.38 21.98 -23.21
CA VAL A 4 -2.12 21.10 -22.29
C VAL A 4 -2.25 21.83 -20.97
N VAL A 5 -3.46 22.27 -20.67
CA VAL A 5 -3.74 23.16 -19.54
C VAL A 5 -4.45 22.39 -18.44
N GLY A 6 -3.81 22.33 -17.29
CA GLY A 6 -4.42 21.85 -16.05
C GLY A 6 -5.46 22.84 -15.53
N ILE A 7 -6.59 22.32 -15.04
CA ILE A 7 -7.67 23.13 -14.49
C ILE A 7 -8.30 22.44 -13.27
N GLY A 8 -8.62 23.21 -12.23
CA GLY A 8 -9.30 22.75 -11.04
C GLY A 8 -10.83 22.85 -11.11
N LEU A 9 -11.50 22.57 -9.98
CA LEU A 9 -12.95 22.77 -9.86
C LEU A 9 -13.33 24.26 -9.67
N ASP A 10 -12.37 25.11 -9.43
CA ASP A 10 -12.49 26.58 -9.46
C ASP A 10 -12.60 27.11 -10.91
N GLY A 11 -12.42 26.24 -11.91
CA GLY A 11 -12.63 26.53 -13.31
C GLY A 11 -11.71 27.62 -13.86
N ALA A 12 -12.24 28.46 -14.76
CA ALA A 12 -11.48 29.55 -15.38
C ALA A 12 -10.91 30.56 -14.35
N LYS A 13 -11.52 30.70 -13.18
CA LYS A 13 -11.07 31.61 -12.12
C LYS A 13 -9.77 31.15 -11.45
N GLY A 14 -9.51 29.85 -11.42
CA GLY A 14 -8.29 29.28 -10.86
C GLY A 14 -7.06 29.39 -11.77
N LEU A 15 -7.25 29.72 -13.05
CA LEU A 15 -6.14 29.88 -13.98
C LEU A 15 -5.39 31.20 -13.72
N THR A 16 -4.06 31.13 -13.78
CA THR A 16 -3.24 32.35 -13.81
C THR A 16 -3.52 33.16 -15.09
N GLU A 17 -3.33 34.47 -15.03
CA GLU A 17 -3.60 35.35 -16.18
C GLU A 17 -2.86 34.91 -17.46
N PRO A 18 -1.56 34.54 -17.44
CA PRO A 18 -0.88 34.05 -18.64
C PRO A 18 -1.52 32.78 -19.23
N VAL A 19 -1.92 31.83 -18.37
CA VAL A 19 -2.54 30.56 -18.83
C VAL A 19 -3.94 30.82 -19.36
N ARG A 20 -4.71 31.72 -18.76
CA ARG A 20 -6.03 32.13 -19.25
C ARG A 20 -5.94 32.74 -20.66
N LYS A 21 -4.97 33.63 -20.90
CA LYS A 21 -4.72 34.18 -22.24
C LYS A 21 -4.40 33.11 -23.28
N ILE A 22 -3.66 32.06 -22.90
CA ILE A 22 -3.41 30.91 -23.77
C ILE A 22 -4.73 30.21 -24.13
N VAL A 23 -5.60 29.98 -23.14
CA VAL A 23 -6.90 29.36 -23.40
C VAL A 23 -7.75 30.26 -24.33
N GLU A 24 -7.81 31.56 -24.07
CA GLU A 24 -8.57 32.54 -24.86
C GLU A 24 -8.14 32.62 -26.34
N GLN A 25 -6.89 32.32 -26.62
CA GLN A 25 -6.35 32.31 -27.99
C GLN A 25 -6.63 31.01 -28.75
N ALA A 26 -7.18 29.99 -28.10
CA ALA A 26 -7.43 28.71 -28.73
C ALA A 26 -8.37 28.83 -29.92
N THR A 27 -8.00 28.22 -31.06
CA THR A 27 -8.89 27.98 -32.18
C THR A 27 -9.62 26.66 -32.08
N ILE A 28 -9.02 25.69 -31.34
CA ILE A 28 -9.60 24.41 -30.99
C ILE A 28 -9.43 24.20 -29.48
N LEU A 29 -10.55 24.01 -28.80
CA LEU A 29 -10.59 23.73 -27.35
C LEU A 29 -11.07 22.29 -27.09
N VAL A 30 -10.22 21.49 -26.49
CA VAL A 30 -10.45 20.06 -26.22
C VAL A 30 -10.61 19.85 -24.71
N GLY A 31 -11.58 19.07 -24.26
CA GLY A 31 -11.76 18.78 -22.84
C GLY A 31 -12.97 17.89 -22.59
N SER A 32 -13.17 17.45 -21.34
CA SER A 32 -14.44 16.87 -20.94
C SER A 32 -15.55 17.93 -20.96
N ASP A 33 -16.83 17.51 -20.99
CA ASP A 33 -17.96 18.43 -20.96
C ASP A 33 -17.88 19.42 -19.80
N ARG A 34 -17.43 18.95 -18.63
CA ARG A 34 -17.17 19.79 -17.45
C ARG A 34 -16.13 20.86 -17.73
N HIS A 35 -14.98 20.50 -18.33
CA HIS A 35 -13.90 21.44 -18.61
C HIS A 35 -14.31 22.47 -19.66
N LEU A 36 -14.98 22.03 -20.71
CA LEU A 36 -15.51 22.91 -21.74
C LEU A 36 -16.59 23.85 -21.18
N GLY A 37 -17.37 23.38 -20.20
CA GLY A 37 -18.39 24.18 -19.52
C GLY A 37 -17.85 25.37 -18.72
N TYR A 38 -16.55 25.37 -18.35
CA TYR A 38 -15.92 26.54 -17.71
C TYR A 38 -15.70 27.73 -18.64
N PHE A 39 -15.84 27.53 -19.96
CA PHE A 39 -15.67 28.54 -20.99
C PHE A 39 -16.88 28.59 -21.92
N PRO A 40 -18.10 28.93 -21.42
CA PRO A 40 -19.34 28.81 -22.20
C PRO A 40 -19.33 29.69 -23.48
N ASP A 41 -18.75 30.87 -23.42
CA ASP A 41 -18.77 31.87 -24.51
C ASP A 41 -17.51 31.85 -25.36
N HIS A 42 -16.67 30.79 -25.28
CA HIS A 42 -15.43 30.71 -26.06
C HIS A 42 -15.70 30.40 -27.52
N GLY A 43 -15.13 31.20 -28.44
CA GLY A 43 -15.35 31.08 -29.88
C GLY A 43 -14.64 29.93 -30.60
N ALA A 44 -13.81 29.14 -29.91
CA ALA A 44 -13.09 28.01 -30.49
C ALA A 44 -14.00 26.83 -30.90
N GLU A 45 -13.56 26.05 -31.90
CA GLU A 45 -14.14 24.71 -32.14
C GLU A 45 -13.99 23.84 -30.89
N ARG A 46 -15.09 23.27 -30.38
CA ARG A 46 -15.11 22.48 -29.17
C ARG A 46 -15.07 20.98 -29.45
N LEU A 47 -14.12 20.29 -28.89
CA LEU A 47 -13.99 18.85 -29.02
C LEU A 47 -14.12 18.17 -27.63
N ALA A 48 -15.28 17.59 -27.36
CA ALA A 48 -15.51 16.85 -26.14
C ALA A 48 -14.76 15.51 -26.16
N ILE A 49 -14.08 15.19 -25.03
CA ILE A 49 -13.34 13.95 -24.86
C ILE A 49 -14.33 12.82 -24.51
N GLY A 50 -14.78 12.06 -25.52
CA GLY A 50 -15.47 10.78 -25.30
C GLY A 50 -14.46 9.62 -25.34
N SER A 51 -13.88 9.35 -26.52
CA SER A 51 -12.79 8.39 -26.67
C SER A 51 -11.48 9.13 -26.94
N ILE A 52 -10.48 8.88 -26.11
CA ILE A 52 -9.18 9.53 -26.22
C ILE A 52 -8.51 9.25 -27.57
N ASN A 53 -8.57 8.01 -28.06
CA ASN A 53 -7.99 7.62 -29.33
C ASN A 53 -8.63 8.36 -30.52
N MET A 54 -9.94 8.61 -30.45
CA MET A 54 -10.63 9.42 -31.47
C MET A 54 -10.18 10.87 -31.44
N ILE A 55 -10.04 11.47 -30.29
CA ILE A 55 -9.57 12.85 -30.12
C ILE A 55 -8.15 13.01 -30.65
N LEU A 56 -7.23 12.10 -30.25
CA LEU A 56 -5.84 12.14 -30.74
C LEU A 56 -5.77 12.07 -32.28
N ARG A 57 -6.59 11.20 -32.90
CA ARG A 57 -6.69 11.15 -34.39
C ARG A 57 -7.24 12.44 -35.00
N LYS A 58 -8.27 13.05 -34.39
CA LYS A 58 -8.82 14.33 -34.86
C LYS A 58 -7.79 15.45 -34.78
N ILE A 59 -7.07 15.56 -33.64
CA ILE A 59 -6.01 16.56 -33.45
C ILE A 59 -4.91 16.37 -34.51
N ARG A 60 -4.42 15.14 -34.70
CA ARG A 60 -3.38 14.82 -35.68
C ARG A 60 -3.82 15.24 -37.10
N ARG A 61 -5.03 14.88 -37.52
CA ARG A 61 -5.58 15.24 -38.81
C ARG A 61 -5.65 16.78 -39.01
N ARG A 62 -6.03 17.53 -37.96
CA ARG A 62 -6.09 19.02 -38.04
C ARG A 62 -4.68 19.61 -38.21
N LEU A 63 -3.67 19.07 -37.54
CA LEU A 63 -2.29 19.52 -37.69
C LEU A 63 -1.72 19.16 -39.06
N GLU A 64 -1.97 17.95 -39.59
CA GLU A 64 -1.52 17.53 -40.92
C GLU A 64 -2.15 18.35 -42.03
N THR A 65 -3.45 18.63 -41.96
CA THR A 65 -4.14 19.46 -42.96
C THR A 65 -3.56 20.88 -43.03
N ALA A 66 -3.23 21.47 -41.87
CA ALA A 66 -2.62 22.78 -41.80
C ALA A 66 -1.19 22.82 -42.39
N LEU A 67 -0.39 21.77 -42.21
CA LEU A 67 0.96 21.66 -42.75
C LEU A 67 0.97 21.48 -44.27
N VAL A 68 0.01 20.71 -44.83
CA VAL A 68 -0.09 20.49 -46.29
C VAL A 68 -0.49 21.77 -47.01
N GLN A 69 -1.32 22.63 -46.43
CA GLN A 69 -1.72 23.89 -47.00
C GLN A 69 -0.59 24.94 -46.99
N ASP A 70 0.21 24.99 -45.93
CA ASP A 70 1.37 25.89 -45.80
C ASP A 70 2.48 25.57 -46.83
N THR A 71 2.64 24.29 -47.19
CA THR A 71 3.64 23.84 -48.19
C THR A 71 3.16 24.05 -49.63
N SER A 72 1.86 24.17 -49.89
CA SER A 72 1.31 24.38 -51.25
C SER A 72 1.27 25.83 -51.67
N GLU A 73 1.34 26.80 -50.74
CA GLU A 73 1.34 28.26 -51.05
C GLU A 73 2.73 28.82 -51.31
N GLY A 74 3.81 28.07 -51.05
CA GLY A 74 5.20 28.53 -51.29
C GLY A 74 5.61 28.73 -52.76
N ALA A 75 4.71 28.55 -53.74
CA ALA A 75 5.05 28.57 -55.18
C ALA A 75 4.28 29.59 -56.02
N LYS A 76 3.44 30.45 -55.43
CA LYS A 76 2.74 31.52 -56.24
C LYS A 76 2.86 32.87 -55.54
N GLN A 77 3.26 33.93 -56.34
CA GLN A 77 3.20 35.28 -55.86
C GLN A 77 1.76 35.68 -55.49
N PRO A 78 1.58 36.36 -54.31
CA PRO A 78 0.25 36.70 -53.84
C PRO A 78 -0.48 37.66 -54.77
N ASP A 79 -1.66 37.30 -55.24
CA ASP A 79 -2.60 38.17 -55.89
C ASP A 79 -3.21 39.14 -54.85
N PRO A 80 -3.07 40.46 -54.97
CA PRO A 80 -3.50 41.42 -53.95
C PRO A 80 -5.01 41.54 -53.79
N LEU A 81 -5.82 40.82 -54.56
CA LEU A 81 -7.30 40.98 -54.61
C LEU A 81 -8.04 39.77 -53.95
N LEU A 82 -7.34 38.76 -53.53
CA LEU A 82 -7.95 37.61 -52.77
C LEU A 82 -7.65 37.74 -51.28
N GLN A 83 -8.42 38.55 -50.58
CA GLN A 83 -8.58 38.44 -49.11
C GLN A 83 -9.42 37.19 -48.80
N GLY A 84 -8.88 36.01 -49.03
CA GLY A 84 -9.44 34.73 -48.62
C GLY A 84 -8.66 34.20 -47.41
N ASP A 85 -9.38 33.75 -46.42
CA ASP A 85 -8.95 33.26 -45.10
C ASP A 85 -7.59 32.55 -45.15
N ARG A 86 -6.54 33.21 -44.64
CA ARG A 86 -5.29 32.51 -44.28
C ARG A 86 -5.63 31.46 -43.27
N VAL A 87 -5.56 30.18 -43.62
CA VAL A 87 -5.71 29.06 -42.68
C VAL A 87 -4.52 29.12 -41.73
N SER A 88 -4.69 29.82 -40.63
CA SER A 88 -3.69 29.89 -39.58
C SER A 88 -3.50 28.49 -38.96
N VAL A 89 -2.24 28.12 -38.67
CA VAL A 89 -1.92 26.90 -37.95
C VAL A 89 -2.80 26.82 -36.69
N PRO A 90 -3.56 25.74 -36.48
CA PRO A 90 -4.52 25.68 -35.37
C PRO A 90 -3.82 25.81 -34.03
N PHE A 91 -4.31 26.71 -33.18
CA PHE A 91 -3.86 26.88 -31.80
C PHE A 91 -4.72 26.00 -30.92
N ILE A 92 -4.17 24.83 -30.53
CA ILE A 92 -4.92 23.77 -29.84
C ILE A 92 -4.65 23.85 -28.35
N VAL A 93 -5.73 23.95 -27.57
CA VAL A 93 -5.66 23.85 -26.11
C VAL A 93 -6.45 22.62 -25.63
N ILE A 94 -5.79 21.78 -24.84
CA ILE A 94 -6.39 20.60 -24.22
C ILE A 94 -6.51 20.85 -22.72
N LEU A 95 -7.75 20.87 -22.21
CA LEU A 95 -8.07 21.06 -20.80
C LEU A 95 -8.10 19.71 -20.08
N VAL A 96 -7.36 19.59 -18.98
CA VAL A 96 -7.28 18.39 -18.15
C VAL A 96 -7.37 18.75 -16.67
N SER A 97 -7.75 17.80 -15.81
CA SER A 97 -7.81 18.05 -14.36
C SER A 97 -6.42 18.10 -13.73
N GLY A 98 -6.14 19.13 -12.94
CA GLY A 98 -4.93 19.27 -12.14
C GLY A 98 -3.64 19.33 -12.95
N ASP A 99 -2.63 18.54 -12.62
CA ASP A 99 -1.38 18.47 -13.37
C ASP A 99 -1.49 17.49 -14.56
N PRO A 100 -1.28 17.94 -15.80
CA PRO A 100 -1.38 17.10 -16.98
C PRO A 100 -0.48 15.86 -16.97
N LEU A 101 0.68 15.93 -16.33
CA LEU A 101 1.66 14.83 -16.26
C LEU A 101 1.48 13.92 -15.05
N PHE A 102 0.60 14.29 -14.13
CA PHE A 102 0.36 13.52 -12.91
C PHE A 102 -0.91 12.67 -13.01
N PHE A 103 -0.78 11.38 -13.34
CA PHE A 103 -1.88 10.45 -13.64
C PHE A 103 -2.87 10.95 -14.71
N GLY A 104 -2.50 11.99 -15.43
CA GLY A 104 -3.35 12.67 -16.43
C GLY A 104 -3.13 12.19 -17.86
N LEU A 105 -3.72 12.95 -18.78
CA LEU A 105 -3.69 12.70 -20.21
C LEU A 105 -2.28 12.89 -20.83
N GLY A 106 -1.39 13.59 -20.15
CA GLY A 106 -0.08 13.99 -20.67
C GLY A 106 0.78 12.82 -21.17
N ARG A 107 0.75 11.67 -20.47
CA ARG A 107 1.46 10.46 -20.94
C ARG A 107 0.99 10.00 -22.32
N LEU A 108 -0.31 9.94 -22.53
CA LEU A 108 -0.90 9.52 -23.82
C LEU A 108 -0.61 10.52 -24.94
N LEU A 109 -0.52 11.81 -24.60
CA LEU A 109 -0.13 12.84 -25.54
C LEU A 109 1.34 12.71 -25.96
N LEU A 110 2.24 12.44 -25.01
CA LEU A 110 3.67 12.19 -25.27
C LEU A 110 3.92 10.92 -26.09
N GLU A 111 3.05 9.91 -25.97
CA GLU A 111 3.08 8.72 -26.84
C GLU A 111 2.57 9.00 -28.27
N SER A 112 1.82 10.08 -28.45
CA SER A 112 1.11 10.37 -29.70
C SER A 112 1.72 11.53 -30.50
N PHE A 113 2.41 12.44 -29.84
CA PHE A 113 2.98 13.67 -30.45
C PHE A 113 4.43 13.87 -29.97
N PRO A 114 5.31 14.43 -30.82
CA PRO A 114 6.66 14.82 -30.42
C PRO A 114 6.62 15.80 -29.24
N PRO A 115 7.53 15.67 -28.25
CA PRO A 115 7.55 16.56 -27.08
C PRO A 115 7.64 18.05 -27.43
N GLU A 116 8.31 18.38 -28.51
CA GLU A 116 8.51 19.77 -29.01
C GLU A 116 7.21 20.43 -29.47
N GLN A 117 6.18 19.65 -29.77
CA GLN A 117 4.86 20.12 -30.14
C GLN A 117 3.95 20.34 -28.92
N LEU A 118 4.37 19.93 -27.71
CA LEU A 118 3.56 19.95 -26.50
C LEU A 118 4.11 20.98 -25.50
N THR A 119 3.22 21.80 -24.95
CA THR A 119 3.53 22.68 -23.82
C THR A 119 2.56 22.39 -22.68
N PHE A 120 3.08 22.01 -21.51
CA PHE A 120 2.28 21.67 -20.35
C PHE A 120 2.18 22.84 -19.36
N HIS A 121 0.97 23.14 -18.93
CA HIS A 121 0.65 24.17 -17.93
C HIS A 121 -0.01 23.49 -16.73
N PRO A 122 0.75 23.15 -15.66
CA PRO A 122 0.19 22.45 -14.53
C PRO A 122 -0.72 23.35 -13.68
N HIS A 123 -1.73 22.72 -13.09
CA HIS A 123 -2.54 23.30 -12.03
C HIS A 123 -2.37 22.49 -10.76
N VAL A 124 -2.73 23.06 -9.61
CA VAL A 124 -2.71 22.35 -8.32
C VAL A 124 -3.56 21.08 -8.43
N SER A 125 -2.96 19.93 -8.13
CA SER A 125 -3.65 18.64 -8.17
C SER A 125 -4.59 18.45 -6.98
N SER A 126 -5.59 17.57 -7.11
CA SER A 126 -6.47 17.18 -6.01
C SER A 126 -5.71 16.57 -4.83
N ILE A 127 -4.59 15.87 -5.09
CA ILE A 127 -3.72 15.33 -4.05
C ILE A 127 -3.06 16.44 -3.22
N GLN A 128 -2.51 17.47 -3.90
CA GLN A 128 -1.91 18.63 -3.21
C GLN A 128 -2.96 19.35 -2.37
N LEU A 129 -4.16 19.57 -2.91
CA LEU A 129 -5.26 20.19 -2.18
C LEU A 129 -5.68 19.34 -0.98
N ALA A 130 -5.81 18.00 -1.14
CA ALA A 130 -6.18 17.10 -0.04
C ALA A 130 -5.18 17.21 1.12
N PHE A 131 -3.88 17.07 0.85
CA PHE A 131 -2.87 17.19 1.91
C PHE A 131 -2.82 18.59 2.53
N ASN A 132 -3.05 19.64 1.74
CA ASN A 132 -3.15 21.01 2.25
C ASN A 132 -4.34 21.15 3.23
N ARG A 133 -5.51 20.59 2.91
CA ARG A 133 -6.70 20.65 3.77
C ARG A 133 -6.53 19.84 5.06
N VAL A 134 -5.90 18.67 5.00
CA VAL A 134 -5.61 17.87 6.20
C VAL A 134 -4.39 18.37 6.97
N LYS A 135 -3.64 19.36 6.43
CA LYS A 135 -2.46 20.01 7.05
C LYS A 135 -1.34 19.03 7.38
N ILE A 136 -1.05 18.12 6.44
CA ILE A 136 -0.01 17.09 6.59
C ILE A 136 1.00 17.25 5.45
N PRO A 137 2.32 17.32 5.74
CA PRO A 137 3.36 17.27 4.73
C PRO A 137 3.29 15.97 3.93
N TRP A 138 3.46 16.01 2.61
CA TRP A 138 3.18 14.90 1.71
C TRP A 138 4.34 14.46 0.80
N GLN A 139 5.56 15.04 0.98
CA GLN A 139 6.74 14.70 0.18
C GLN A 139 7.13 13.22 0.23
N ASP A 140 6.73 12.51 1.29
CA ASP A 140 6.96 11.09 1.55
C ASP A 140 5.68 10.23 1.40
N ALA A 141 4.60 10.84 0.89
CA ALA A 141 3.35 10.12 0.69
C ALA A 141 3.41 9.24 -0.57
N TRP A 142 2.88 8.02 -0.46
CA TRP A 142 2.60 7.20 -1.64
C TRP A 142 1.29 7.64 -2.27
N VAL A 143 1.36 7.97 -3.56
CA VAL A 143 0.18 8.36 -4.32
C VAL A 143 -0.21 7.23 -5.24
N ILE A 144 -1.41 6.72 -5.05
CA ILE A 144 -1.93 5.54 -5.73
C ILE A 144 -3.18 5.94 -6.52
N SER A 145 -3.24 5.56 -7.78
CA SER A 145 -4.44 5.75 -8.59
C SER A 145 -5.22 4.45 -8.66
N ALA A 146 -6.35 4.39 -7.97
CA ALA A 146 -7.37 3.35 -8.10
C ALA A 146 -8.39 3.68 -9.21
N HIS A 147 -8.28 4.84 -9.85
CA HIS A 147 -9.17 5.28 -10.92
C HIS A 147 -8.99 4.42 -12.18
N GLY A 148 -9.97 3.58 -12.48
CA GLY A 148 -9.91 2.63 -13.59
C GLY A 148 -8.85 1.53 -13.45
N ARG A 149 -8.33 1.27 -12.23
CA ARG A 149 -7.26 0.32 -11.94
C ARG A 149 -7.63 -0.60 -10.77
N SER A 150 -6.84 -1.66 -10.59
CA SER A 150 -6.94 -2.51 -9.40
C SER A 150 -6.40 -1.80 -8.14
N CYS A 151 -6.84 -2.27 -6.96
CA CYS A 151 -6.31 -1.82 -5.68
C CYS A 151 -5.06 -2.58 -5.21
N ASP A 152 -4.36 -3.31 -6.09
CA ASP A 152 -3.21 -4.15 -5.70
C ASP A 152 -2.08 -3.33 -5.09
N GLU A 153 -1.77 -2.19 -5.72
CA GLU A 153 -0.74 -1.27 -5.21
C GLU A 153 -1.12 -0.70 -3.83
N LEU A 154 -2.41 -0.42 -3.60
CA LEU A 154 -2.91 0.00 -2.29
C LEU A 154 -2.78 -1.13 -1.25
N ILE A 155 -3.12 -2.36 -1.62
CA ILE A 155 -2.97 -3.53 -0.73
C ILE A 155 -1.51 -3.70 -0.32
N ASP A 156 -0.59 -3.58 -1.27
CA ASP A 156 0.85 -3.70 -1.00
C ASP A 156 1.36 -2.57 -0.10
N ALA A 157 0.95 -1.33 -0.34
CA ALA A 157 1.29 -0.19 0.50
C ALA A 157 0.77 -0.36 1.94
N LEU A 158 -0.47 -0.80 2.10
CA LEU A 158 -1.09 -1.08 3.40
C LEU A 158 -0.38 -2.22 4.13
N LYS A 159 -0.04 -3.33 3.46
CA LYS A 159 0.72 -4.44 4.04
C LYS A 159 2.12 -4.03 4.48
N LYS A 160 2.76 -3.13 3.75
CA LYS A 160 4.07 -2.52 4.10
C LYS A 160 3.95 -1.51 5.23
N GLY A 161 2.75 -1.06 5.58
CA GLY A 161 2.51 -0.05 6.61
C GLY A 161 3.04 1.32 6.23
N VAL A 162 2.90 1.70 4.96
CA VAL A 162 3.29 3.03 4.47
C VAL A 162 2.63 4.11 5.32
N GLU A 163 3.39 5.12 5.72
CA GLU A 163 2.95 6.11 6.70
C GLU A 163 1.82 7.00 6.17
N LYS A 164 1.93 7.41 4.92
CA LYS A 164 0.97 8.31 4.26
C LYS A 164 0.65 7.77 2.88
N ILE A 165 -0.62 7.59 2.61
CA ILE A 165 -1.10 7.11 1.31
C ILE A 165 -2.22 8.03 0.85
N ALA A 166 -2.14 8.52 -0.39
CA ALA A 166 -3.24 9.19 -1.05
C ALA A 166 -3.78 8.32 -2.18
N VAL A 167 -5.10 8.20 -2.27
CA VAL A 167 -5.75 7.34 -3.27
C VAL A 167 -6.70 8.18 -4.12
N LEU A 168 -6.46 8.18 -5.43
CA LEU A 168 -7.41 8.70 -6.42
C LEU A 168 -8.48 7.61 -6.65
N THR A 169 -9.72 7.93 -6.37
CA THR A 169 -10.87 7.04 -6.38
C THR A 169 -11.63 7.08 -7.72
N ASP A 170 -12.57 6.18 -7.88
CA ASP A 170 -13.57 6.19 -8.96
C ASP A 170 -14.93 5.65 -8.45
N GLU A 171 -15.87 5.42 -9.37
CA GLU A 171 -17.21 4.91 -9.05
C GLU A 171 -17.19 3.47 -8.48
N ARG A 172 -16.17 2.67 -8.76
CA ARG A 172 -15.99 1.30 -8.26
C ARG A 172 -15.16 1.26 -6.99
N ASN A 173 -14.05 1.97 -7.00
CA ASN A 173 -13.13 2.07 -5.87
C ASN A 173 -13.48 3.30 -5.03
N THR A 174 -14.67 3.30 -4.47
CA THR A 174 -15.19 4.38 -3.62
C THR A 174 -14.48 4.42 -2.25
N PRO A 175 -14.58 5.51 -1.49
CA PRO A 175 -14.08 5.54 -0.12
C PRO A 175 -14.62 4.40 0.76
N GLY A 176 -15.90 4.02 0.61
CA GLY A 176 -16.49 2.87 1.31
C GLY A 176 -15.84 1.55 0.90
N THR A 177 -15.61 1.33 -0.39
CA THR A 177 -14.90 0.14 -0.89
C THR A 177 -13.47 0.05 -0.33
N ILE A 178 -12.75 1.17 -0.27
CA ILE A 178 -11.41 1.23 0.31
C ILE A 178 -11.45 0.95 1.81
N ALA A 179 -12.42 1.47 2.54
CA ALA A 179 -12.58 1.19 3.97
C ALA A 179 -12.84 -0.31 4.23
N ARG A 180 -13.74 -0.94 3.48
CA ARG A 180 -13.97 -2.40 3.54
C ARG A 180 -12.71 -3.20 3.23
N LEU A 181 -11.95 -2.79 2.22
CA LEU A 181 -10.66 -3.40 1.88
C LEU A 181 -9.70 -3.37 3.07
N ILE A 182 -9.53 -2.21 3.71
CA ILE A 182 -8.64 -2.07 4.87
C ILE A 182 -9.10 -2.96 6.03
N LEU A 183 -10.40 -3.00 6.31
CA LEU A 183 -10.97 -3.86 7.35
C LEU A 183 -10.72 -5.35 7.08
N SER A 184 -10.88 -5.79 5.83
CA SER A 184 -10.68 -7.18 5.42
C SER A 184 -9.24 -7.67 5.49
N LEU A 185 -8.27 -6.76 5.42
CA LEU A 185 -6.85 -7.09 5.50
C LEU A 185 -6.38 -7.41 6.92
N GLU A 186 -7.21 -7.13 7.95
CA GLU A 186 -6.88 -7.35 9.38
C GLU A 186 -5.47 -6.85 9.75
N LEU A 187 -5.14 -5.65 9.30
CA LEU A 187 -3.80 -5.08 9.50
C LEU A 187 -3.55 -4.81 10.99
N ALA A 188 -2.32 -5.05 11.44
CA ALA A 188 -1.85 -4.59 12.74
C ALA A 188 -1.76 -3.06 12.81
N THR A 189 -1.58 -2.42 11.66
CA THR A 189 -1.46 -0.96 11.51
C THR A 189 -2.84 -0.32 11.37
N LYS A 190 -3.12 0.69 12.19
CA LYS A 190 -4.31 1.53 12.07
C LYS A 190 -4.03 2.77 11.23
N TYR A 191 -5.01 3.18 10.45
CA TYR A 191 -4.96 4.41 9.67
C TYR A 191 -6.08 5.36 10.07
N LYS A 192 -5.77 6.64 10.20
CA LYS A 192 -6.78 7.69 10.15
C LYS A 192 -7.18 7.86 8.70
N PHE A 193 -8.45 7.76 8.44
CA PHE A 193 -9.05 7.77 7.11
C PHE A 193 -9.65 9.15 6.84
N TRP A 194 -9.18 9.85 5.83
CA TRP A 194 -9.72 11.13 5.40
C TRP A 194 -10.35 10.98 4.02
N VAL A 195 -11.47 11.67 3.82
CA VAL A 195 -12.07 11.85 2.48
C VAL A 195 -12.18 13.34 2.21
N ALA A 196 -11.62 13.76 1.09
CA ALA A 196 -11.68 15.13 0.61
C ALA A 196 -12.48 15.16 -0.70
N GLU A 197 -13.66 15.76 -0.66
CA GLU A 197 -14.65 15.80 -1.75
C GLU A 197 -14.66 17.17 -2.40
N ASN A 198 -14.84 17.21 -3.72
CA ASN A 198 -15.04 18.42 -4.53
C ASN A 198 -14.01 19.54 -4.26
N LEU A 199 -12.74 19.16 -4.07
CA LEU A 199 -11.67 20.08 -3.70
C LEU A 199 -11.52 21.26 -4.66
N GLY A 200 -11.55 22.46 -4.12
CA GLY A 200 -11.46 23.71 -4.88
C GLY A 200 -12.81 24.25 -5.36
N SER A 201 -13.92 23.57 -5.08
CA SER A 201 -15.27 24.06 -5.39
C SER A 201 -15.97 24.63 -4.15
N PRO A 202 -17.10 25.35 -4.31
CA PRO A 202 -17.95 25.79 -3.19
C PRO A 202 -18.50 24.62 -2.36
N GLU A 203 -18.64 23.42 -2.95
CA GLU A 203 -19.12 22.21 -2.32
C GLU A 203 -18.00 21.36 -1.70
N GLU A 204 -16.80 21.95 -1.52
CA GLU A 204 -15.68 21.27 -0.90
C GLU A 204 -16.02 20.78 0.50
N LYS A 205 -15.74 19.50 0.76
CA LYS A 205 -15.95 18.89 2.07
C LYS A 205 -14.77 17.97 2.41
N VAL A 206 -14.27 18.09 3.63
CA VAL A 206 -13.18 17.23 4.15
C VAL A 206 -13.60 16.68 5.50
N ALA A 207 -13.57 15.37 5.63
CA ALA A 207 -13.92 14.69 6.87
C ALA A 207 -12.95 13.54 7.16
N SER A 208 -12.89 13.11 8.42
CA SER A 208 -12.02 12.00 8.84
C SER A 208 -12.73 11.02 9.75
N TRP A 209 -12.31 9.77 9.68
CA TRP A 209 -12.83 8.67 10.47
C TRP A 209 -11.69 7.88 11.10
N SER A 210 -11.88 7.47 12.35
CA SER A 210 -11.06 6.45 13.02
C SER A 210 -11.75 5.08 12.98
N ASP A 211 -13.09 5.07 12.94
CA ASP A 211 -13.89 3.87 12.72
C ASP A 211 -14.24 3.73 11.23
N LEU A 212 -13.65 2.74 10.58
CA LEU A 212 -13.83 2.50 9.15
C LEU A 212 -15.19 1.87 8.81
N THR A 213 -15.89 1.27 9.79
CA THR A 213 -17.22 0.72 9.56
C THR A 213 -18.25 1.83 9.27
N ALA A 214 -18.04 3.00 9.86
CA ALA A 214 -18.86 4.17 9.60
C ALA A 214 -18.65 4.74 8.18
N VAL A 215 -17.49 4.57 7.58
CA VAL A 215 -17.18 5.04 6.20
C VAL A 215 -17.95 4.23 5.17
N ASP A 216 -18.05 2.92 5.37
CA ASP A 216 -18.71 2.01 4.41
C ASP A 216 -20.18 2.34 4.19
N GLN A 217 -20.84 2.90 5.19
CA GLN A 217 -22.27 3.25 5.14
C GLN A 217 -22.54 4.64 4.54
N GLN A 218 -21.51 5.41 4.20
CA GLN A 218 -21.66 6.78 3.71
C GLN A 218 -21.62 6.88 2.18
N LYS A 219 -22.34 7.87 1.67
CA LYS A 219 -22.25 8.28 0.26
C LYS A 219 -21.32 9.47 0.14
N PHE A 220 -20.45 9.42 -0.83
CA PHE A 220 -19.47 10.45 -1.13
C PHE A 220 -19.70 11.03 -2.54
N ALA A 221 -19.31 12.28 -2.73
CA ALA A 221 -19.31 12.88 -4.06
C ALA A 221 -18.35 12.12 -5.00
N PRO A 222 -18.65 12.04 -6.31
CA PRO A 222 -17.81 11.28 -7.26
C PRO A 222 -16.37 11.78 -7.34
N LEU A 223 -16.16 13.09 -7.17
CA LEU A 223 -14.84 13.69 -7.20
C LEU A 223 -14.27 13.76 -5.77
N ASN A 224 -13.55 12.73 -5.38
CA ASN A 224 -12.94 12.66 -4.06
C ASN A 224 -11.53 12.05 -4.07
N VAL A 225 -10.81 12.32 -3.00
CA VAL A 225 -9.48 11.77 -2.69
C VAL A 225 -9.55 11.16 -1.30
N VAL A 226 -9.06 9.94 -1.14
CA VAL A 226 -8.85 9.32 0.17
C VAL A 226 -7.41 9.56 0.60
N VAL A 227 -7.22 10.04 1.83
CA VAL A 227 -5.90 10.15 2.46
C VAL A 227 -5.87 9.27 3.70
N LEU A 228 -4.91 8.35 3.72
CA LEU A 228 -4.67 7.44 4.83
C LEU A 228 -3.39 7.88 5.54
N VAL A 229 -3.49 8.13 6.83
CA VAL A 229 -2.34 8.49 7.66
C VAL A 229 -2.21 7.45 8.76
N ARG A 230 -1.06 6.77 8.78
CA ARG A 230 -0.79 5.78 9.80
C ARG A 230 -0.87 6.41 11.17
N GLN A 231 -1.68 5.84 12.04
CA GLN A 231 -1.73 6.22 13.43
C GLN A 231 -0.58 5.56 14.17
N SER A 232 0.19 6.35 14.90
CA SER A 232 1.04 5.79 15.95
C SER A 232 0.13 5.04 16.92
N PRO A 233 0.57 3.93 17.51
CA PRO A 233 -0.24 3.22 18.49
C PRO A 233 -0.63 4.22 19.58
N GLU A 234 -1.92 4.58 19.62
CA GLU A 234 -2.47 5.38 20.71
C GLU A 234 -2.11 4.71 22.03
N LYS A 235 -1.90 5.53 23.09
CA LYS A 235 -1.85 5.05 24.48
C LYS A 235 -3.09 4.18 24.70
N THR A 236 -2.91 2.90 24.61
CA THR A 236 -3.91 1.88 24.32
C THR A 236 -5.02 1.88 25.33
N GLN A 237 -6.26 1.87 24.85
CA GLN A 237 -7.39 1.36 25.66
C GLN A 237 -7.03 -0.03 26.19
N PRO A 238 -7.32 -0.32 27.46
CA PRO A 238 -7.10 -1.66 28.03
C PRO A 238 -7.73 -2.73 27.13
N LEU A 239 -6.95 -3.74 26.78
CA LEU A 239 -7.43 -4.84 25.98
C LEU A 239 -8.36 -5.70 26.83
N ASP A 240 -9.59 -5.92 26.40
CA ASP A 240 -10.47 -6.88 27.06
C ASP A 240 -10.04 -8.30 26.66
N LEU A 241 -9.23 -8.90 27.52
CA LEU A 241 -8.66 -10.24 27.29
C LEU A 241 -9.70 -11.35 27.30
N GLN A 242 -10.89 -11.13 27.89
CA GLN A 242 -11.96 -12.12 27.93
C GLN A 242 -12.67 -12.27 26.59
N GLN A 243 -12.66 -11.23 25.77
CA GLN A 243 -13.26 -11.26 24.43
C GLN A 243 -12.28 -11.79 23.36
N LEU A 244 -11.02 -12.02 23.71
CA LEU A 244 -10.04 -12.55 22.76
C LEU A 244 -10.10 -14.09 22.69
N PRO A 245 -9.89 -14.66 21.50
CA PRO A 245 -9.72 -16.10 21.39
C PRO A 245 -8.48 -16.55 22.21
N GLN A 246 -8.53 -17.73 22.78
CA GLN A 246 -7.38 -18.29 23.46
C GLN A 246 -6.26 -18.65 22.48
N LEU A 247 -6.61 -19.13 21.28
CA LEU A 247 -5.71 -19.48 20.18
C LEU A 247 -6.03 -18.65 18.95
N GLY A 248 -5.02 -18.21 18.24
CA GLY A 248 -5.18 -17.45 17.01
C GLY A 248 -5.65 -16.03 17.26
N ILE A 249 -4.97 -15.31 18.13
CA ILE A 249 -5.23 -13.89 18.37
C ILE A 249 -5.05 -13.10 17.08
N PRO A 250 -6.03 -12.27 16.65
CA PRO A 250 -5.87 -11.44 15.46
C PRO A 250 -4.66 -10.52 15.51
N ASP A 251 -3.97 -10.39 14.38
CA ASP A 251 -2.71 -9.64 14.26
C ASP A 251 -2.83 -8.18 14.75
N ARG A 252 -3.99 -7.55 14.55
CA ARG A 252 -4.26 -6.16 14.96
C ARG A 252 -4.15 -5.88 16.45
N TYR A 253 -4.12 -6.90 17.30
CA TYR A 253 -4.00 -6.71 18.73
C TYR A 253 -2.56 -6.63 19.23
N PHE A 254 -1.59 -6.98 18.39
CA PHE A 254 -0.17 -6.91 18.73
C PHE A 254 0.45 -5.57 18.33
N PHE A 255 1.33 -5.04 19.17
CA PHE A 255 2.26 -3.99 18.75
C PHE A 255 3.27 -4.55 17.76
N THR A 256 3.61 -3.78 16.75
CA THR A 256 4.50 -4.19 15.66
C THR A 256 5.55 -3.12 15.39
N PHE A 257 6.59 -3.49 14.63
CA PHE A 257 7.61 -2.53 14.20
C PHE A 257 6.96 -1.40 13.38
N SER A 258 7.33 -0.15 13.70
CA SER A 258 6.79 1.02 13.03
C SER A 258 7.24 1.13 11.57
N ASP A 259 8.45 0.70 11.26
CA ASP A 259 9.05 0.70 9.93
C ASP A 259 8.72 -0.56 9.10
N ARG A 260 8.35 -1.65 9.77
CA ARG A 260 8.07 -2.96 9.16
C ARG A 260 6.89 -3.66 9.84
N PRO A 261 5.69 -3.10 9.83
CA PRO A 261 4.54 -3.66 10.57
C PRO A 261 4.11 -5.04 10.06
N GLY A 262 4.53 -5.41 8.84
CA GLY A 262 4.34 -6.74 8.27
C GLY A 262 5.26 -7.82 8.84
N LEU A 263 6.32 -7.44 9.55
CA LEU A 263 7.30 -8.36 10.13
C LEU A 263 6.79 -8.96 11.45
N MET A 264 5.80 -9.81 11.32
CA MET A 264 5.20 -10.58 12.40
C MET A 264 4.66 -11.89 11.82
N THR A 265 4.83 -12.99 12.54
CA THR A 265 4.23 -14.29 12.20
C THR A 265 2.71 -14.16 12.15
N LYS A 266 2.10 -14.39 10.99
CA LYS A 266 0.67 -14.20 10.77
C LYS A 266 -0.16 -15.18 11.60
N ARG A 267 -1.38 -14.76 11.97
CA ARG A 267 -2.30 -15.53 12.82
C ARG A 267 -2.40 -17.01 12.42
N GLU A 268 -2.68 -17.28 11.17
CA GLU A 268 -2.88 -18.64 10.65
C GLU A 268 -1.59 -19.46 10.76
N VAL A 269 -0.47 -18.84 10.48
CA VAL A 269 0.86 -19.45 10.61
C VAL A 269 1.20 -19.72 12.06
N ARG A 270 0.89 -18.81 12.99
CA ARG A 270 1.08 -19.04 14.44
C ARG A 270 0.31 -20.24 14.91
N MET A 271 -0.96 -20.40 14.52
CA MET A 271 -1.78 -21.56 14.89
C MET A 271 -1.14 -22.88 14.44
N LEU A 272 -0.60 -22.92 13.21
CA LEU A 272 0.10 -24.09 12.69
C LEU A 272 1.39 -24.38 13.49
N ILE A 273 2.19 -23.33 13.79
CA ILE A 273 3.42 -23.46 14.58
C ILE A 273 3.11 -24.01 15.98
N LEU A 274 2.08 -23.49 16.65
CA LEU A 274 1.69 -23.96 17.99
C LEU A 274 1.24 -25.43 17.96
N GLY A 275 0.54 -25.86 16.92
CA GLY A 275 0.18 -27.25 16.69
C GLY A 275 1.39 -28.15 16.47
N GLU A 276 2.35 -27.72 15.65
CA GLU A 276 3.57 -28.49 15.35
C GLU A 276 4.52 -28.57 16.56
N LEU A 277 4.54 -27.58 17.46
CA LEU A 277 5.33 -27.61 18.68
C LEU A 277 4.87 -28.70 19.66
N GLY A 278 3.61 -29.14 19.62
CA GLY A 278 3.09 -30.16 20.51
C GLY A 278 3.29 -29.80 21.99
N LEU A 279 2.89 -28.56 22.34
CA LEU A 279 3.11 -27.98 23.68
C LEU A 279 2.38 -28.73 24.79
N GLN A 280 2.99 -28.79 25.98
CA GLN A 280 2.44 -29.34 27.20
C GLN A 280 2.65 -28.36 28.35
N PRO A 281 1.88 -28.44 29.44
CA PRO A 281 2.14 -27.68 30.67
C PRO A 281 3.55 -27.92 31.25
N ASN A 282 4.07 -26.94 31.98
CA ASN A 282 5.33 -27.02 32.73
C ASN A 282 6.57 -27.25 31.83
N GLN A 283 6.55 -26.72 30.62
CA GLN A 283 7.68 -26.80 29.69
C GLN A 283 8.50 -25.51 29.69
N THR A 284 9.76 -25.63 29.34
CA THR A 284 10.63 -24.52 28.93
C THR A 284 10.62 -24.42 27.41
N ILE A 285 10.28 -23.24 26.89
CA ILE A 285 10.18 -22.98 25.45
C ILE A 285 11.14 -21.86 25.05
N TRP A 286 11.87 -22.06 23.96
CA TRP A 286 12.65 -20.99 23.31
C TRP A 286 11.95 -20.51 22.05
N ASP A 287 11.76 -19.18 21.95
CA ASP A 287 11.31 -18.49 20.75
C ASP A 287 12.47 -17.67 20.20
N ILE A 288 13.18 -18.22 19.20
CA ILE A 288 14.40 -17.63 18.64
C ILE A 288 14.05 -16.74 17.46
N GLY A 289 14.44 -15.46 17.53
CA GLY A 289 14.03 -14.42 16.59
C GLY A 289 12.57 -14.02 16.83
N ALA A 290 12.22 -13.80 18.09
CA ALA A 290 10.86 -13.59 18.56
C ALA A 290 10.17 -12.35 17.96
N GLY A 291 10.96 -11.37 17.50
CA GLY A 291 10.47 -10.15 16.84
C GLY A 291 9.50 -9.37 17.72
N THR A 292 8.20 -9.48 17.43
CA THR A 292 7.14 -8.83 18.23
C THR A 292 6.72 -9.64 19.48
N GLY A 293 7.21 -10.86 19.63
CA GLY A 293 6.80 -11.80 20.68
C GLY A 293 5.43 -12.45 20.45
N SER A 294 4.85 -12.33 19.26
CA SER A 294 3.48 -12.83 19.03
C SER A 294 3.31 -14.32 19.24
N VAL A 295 4.32 -15.15 18.92
CA VAL A 295 4.31 -16.59 19.18
C VAL A 295 4.49 -16.84 20.67
N SER A 296 5.48 -16.20 21.31
CA SER A 296 5.73 -16.26 22.75
C SER A 296 4.48 -15.95 23.57
N ILE A 297 3.74 -14.89 23.22
CA ILE A 297 2.52 -14.44 23.90
C ILE A 297 1.41 -15.51 23.81
N GLU A 298 1.16 -16.07 22.65
CA GLU A 298 0.13 -17.11 22.51
C GLU A 298 0.52 -18.38 23.28
N ILE A 299 1.79 -18.80 23.26
CA ILE A 299 2.29 -19.91 24.08
C ILE A 299 2.05 -19.62 25.56
N ALA A 300 2.46 -18.46 26.03
CA ALA A 300 2.37 -18.07 27.44
C ALA A 300 0.93 -18.03 27.98
N ARG A 301 -0.02 -17.57 27.13
CA ARG A 301 -1.45 -17.55 27.47
C ARG A 301 -2.08 -18.94 27.51
N LEU A 302 -1.67 -19.81 26.58
CA LEU A 302 -2.19 -21.19 26.53
C LEU A 302 -1.62 -22.07 27.65
N PHE A 303 -0.38 -21.81 28.02
CA PHE A 303 0.35 -22.60 29.01
C PHE A 303 0.96 -21.72 30.12
N PRO A 304 0.14 -21.22 31.07
CA PRO A 304 0.59 -20.25 32.08
C PRO A 304 1.66 -20.81 33.04
N THR A 305 1.79 -22.12 33.12
CA THR A 305 2.79 -22.80 33.97
C THR A 305 4.10 -23.11 33.28
N SER A 306 4.22 -22.75 32.00
CA SER A 306 5.42 -22.92 31.19
C SER A 306 6.22 -21.63 31.11
N ASP A 307 7.55 -21.73 31.01
CA ASP A 307 8.45 -20.58 30.84
C ASP A 307 8.82 -20.39 29.37
N VAL A 308 8.60 -19.20 28.85
CA VAL A 308 8.90 -18.86 27.46
C VAL A 308 10.04 -17.85 27.40
N TYR A 309 11.17 -18.24 26.83
CA TYR A 309 12.29 -17.36 26.58
C TYR A 309 12.18 -16.80 25.16
N ALA A 310 11.88 -15.51 25.05
CA ALA A 310 11.75 -14.78 23.79
C ALA A 310 13.09 -14.11 23.45
N ILE A 311 13.85 -14.70 22.55
CA ILE A 311 15.20 -14.28 22.18
C ILE A 311 15.13 -13.36 20.95
N GLU A 312 15.61 -12.13 21.08
CA GLU A 312 15.59 -11.14 20.01
C GLU A 312 16.89 -10.29 20.03
N LYS A 313 17.47 -10.07 18.85
CA LYS A 313 18.74 -9.33 18.70
C LYS A 313 18.59 -7.82 18.61
N SER A 314 17.39 -7.32 18.32
CA SER A 314 17.13 -5.87 18.16
C SER A 314 16.51 -5.28 19.43
N ALA A 315 17.01 -4.12 19.88
CA ALA A 315 16.43 -3.42 21.02
C ALA A 315 14.96 -3.04 20.78
N ALA A 316 14.59 -2.70 19.54
CA ALA A 316 13.21 -2.40 19.15
C ALA A 316 12.29 -3.63 19.30
N GLY A 317 12.78 -4.82 18.95
CA GLY A 317 12.05 -6.07 19.14
C GLY A 317 11.84 -6.40 20.62
N ILE A 318 12.88 -6.23 21.45
CA ILE A 318 12.76 -6.44 22.91
C ILE A 318 11.69 -5.49 23.50
N ALA A 319 11.73 -4.21 23.15
CA ALA A 319 10.72 -3.26 23.61
C ALA A 319 9.29 -3.67 23.17
N LEU A 320 9.13 -4.21 21.97
CA LEU A 320 7.84 -4.72 21.47
C LEU A 320 7.38 -5.98 22.24
N ILE A 321 8.29 -6.91 22.52
CA ILE A 321 7.99 -8.10 23.34
C ILE A 321 7.47 -7.66 24.71
N GLU A 322 8.17 -6.76 25.39
CA GLU A 322 7.79 -6.26 26.71
C GLU A 322 6.44 -5.52 26.69
N GLN A 323 6.24 -4.64 25.69
CA GLN A 323 4.96 -3.96 25.50
C GLN A 323 3.80 -4.94 25.26
N ASN A 324 4.02 -5.98 24.45
CA ASN A 324 3.02 -7.00 24.20
C ASN A 324 2.80 -7.87 25.44
N CYS A 325 3.83 -8.26 26.20
CA CYS A 325 3.67 -8.96 27.47
C CYS A 325 2.78 -8.18 28.44
N HIS A 326 3.05 -6.88 28.59
CA HIS A 326 2.22 -6.01 29.42
C HIS A 326 0.79 -5.91 28.90
N ARG A 327 0.60 -5.75 27.58
CA ARG A 327 -0.71 -5.62 26.93
C ARG A 327 -1.59 -6.86 27.12
N PHE A 328 -0.99 -8.05 27.05
CA PHE A 328 -1.69 -9.33 27.16
C PHE A 328 -1.66 -9.92 28.58
N HIS A 329 -1.12 -9.18 29.53
CA HIS A 329 -0.99 -9.56 30.95
C HIS A 329 -0.33 -10.94 31.13
N VAL A 330 0.73 -11.24 30.34
CA VAL A 330 1.53 -12.45 30.50
C VAL A 330 2.79 -12.14 31.28
N SER A 331 3.06 -12.98 32.28
CA SER A 331 4.22 -12.85 33.20
C SER A 331 5.26 -13.96 33.03
N ASN A 332 4.93 -15.00 32.28
CA ASN A 332 5.76 -16.18 32.04
C ASN A 332 6.56 -16.11 30.71
N VAL A 333 6.70 -14.93 30.14
CA VAL A 333 7.61 -14.63 29.00
C VAL A 333 8.80 -13.85 29.52
N VAL A 334 10.00 -14.34 29.27
CA VAL A 334 11.26 -13.67 29.60
C VAL A 334 11.88 -13.15 28.30
N SER A 335 11.95 -11.84 28.14
CA SER A 335 12.60 -11.21 26.99
C SER A 335 14.12 -11.28 27.14
N ILE A 336 14.82 -11.82 26.13
CA ILE A 336 16.28 -12.01 26.14
C ILE A 336 16.90 -11.20 24.99
N TYR A 337 17.58 -10.12 25.35
CA TYR A 337 18.33 -9.32 24.38
C TYR A 337 19.65 -10.02 24.02
N GLY A 338 19.78 -10.46 22.79
CA GLY A 338 21.00 -11.10 22.31
C GLY A 338 20.84 -11.86 21.01
N SER A 339 21.96 -12.24 20.44
CA SER A 339 22.02 -12.97 19.18
C SER A 339 22.22 -14.47 19.42
N ALA A 340 21.33 -15.29 18.87
CA ALA A 340 21.55 -16.73 18.80
C ALA A 340 22.67 -17.06 17.77
N PRO A 341 23.54 -18.07 18.03
CA PRO A 341 23.45 -19.02 19.14
C PRO A 341 24.10 -18.57 20.46
N SER A 342 24.90 -17.50 20.48
CA SER A 342 25.78 -17.15 21.60
C SER A 342 25.07 -16.95 22.93
N ILE A 343 23.84 -16.39 22.93
CA ILE A 343 23.08 -16.16 24.17
C ILE A 343 22.43 -17.42 24.71
N LEU A 344 22.20 -18.44 23.91
CA LEU A 344 21.43 -19.64 24.25
C LEU A 344 22.08 -20.50 25.34
N TYR A 345 23.40 -20.47 25.47
CA TYR A 345 24.15 -21.24 26.49
C TYR A 345 23.80 -20.87 27.93
N ARG A 346 23.16 -19.73 28.15
CA ARG A 346 22.83 -19.21 29.48
C ARG A 346 21.38 -19.51 29.88
N LEU A 347 20.61 -20.14 29.00
CA LEU A 347 19.18 -20.37 29.21
C LEU A 347 18.93 -21.79 29.78
N ALA A 348 17.79 -21.95 30.44
CA ALA A 348 17.33 -23.25 30.88
C ALA A 348 17.11 -24.20 29.71
N VAL A 349 17.35 -25.48 29.89
CA VAL A 349 17.22 -26.53 28.86
C VAL A 349 15.80 -26.55 28.29
N PRO A 350 15.63 -26.40 26.97
CA PRO A 350 14.32 -26.28 26.36
C PRO A 350 13.69 -27.64 26.06
N HIS A 351 12.38 -27.74 26.24
CA HIS A 351 11.55 -28.83 25.77
C HIS A 351 11.03 -28.60 24.35
N ARG A 352 10.84 -27.33 23.99
CA ARG A 352 10.32 -26.89 22.68
C ARG A 352 11.11 -25.69 22.21
N ILE A 353 11.40 -25.65 20.92
CA ILE A 353 12.07 -24.52 20.31
C ILE A 353 11.30 -24.11 19.07
N PHE A 354 10.98 -22.84 18.99
CA PHE A 354 10.53 -22.21 17.74
C PHE A 354 11.64 -21.31 17.19
N ILE A 355 11.91 -21.39 15.90
CA ILE A 355 12.87 -20.52 15.20
C ILE A 355 12.12 -19.72 14.13
N GLY A 356 11.80 -18.45 14.45
CA GLY A 356 11.15 -17.49 13.56
C GLY A 356 12.14 -16.67 12.75
N GLY A 357 13.38 -16.53 13.23
CA GLY A 357 14.45 -15.81 12.57
C GLY A 357 15.83 -16.24 13.04
N SER A 358 16.78 -16.47 12.11
CA SER A 358 18.11 -17.00 12.42
C SER A 358 19.23 -15.97 12.32
N GLY A 359 18.97 -14.80 11.75
CA GLY A 359 19.96 -13.76 11.55
C GLY A 359 21.20 -14.18 10.73
N GLY A 360 21.06 -15.21 9.89
CA GLY A 360 22.16 -15.78 9.08
C GLY A 360 22.90 -16.95 9.75
N SER A 361 22.57 -17.30 11.00
CA SER A 361 23.30 -18.33 11.77
C SER A 361 22.53 -19.63 11.94
N LEU A 362 21.61 -19.98 11.00
CA LEU A 362 20.67 -21.09 11.14
C LEU A 362 21.38 -22.43 11.45
N ARG A 363 22.45 -22.78 10.73
CA ARG A 363 23.20 -24.04 10.94
C ARG A 363 23.74 -24.12 12.37
N GLN A 364 24.37 -23.06 12.87
CA GLN A 364 24.95 -23.01 14.22
C GLN A 364 23.85 -23.09 15.29
N ILE A 365 22.72 -22.40 15.07
CA ILE A 365 21.57 -22.47 15.96
C ILE A 365 21.02 -23.90 16.05
N LEU A 366 20.79 -24.56 14.91
CA LEU A 366 20.31 -25.94 14.88
C LEU A 366 21.28 -26.89 15.58
N SER A 367 22.59 -26.78 15.34
CA SER A 367 23.60 -27.63 15.99
C SER A 367 23.63 -27.46 17.52
N LEU A 368 23.49 -26.21 17.99
CA LEU A 368 23.40 -25.96 19.42
C LEU A 368 22.09 -26.50 20.02
N CYS A 369 20.97 -26.15 19.42
CA CYS A 369 19.65 -26.55 19.89
C CYS A 369 19.53 -28.06 20.01
N SER A 370 20.06 -28.81 19.03
CA SER A 370 20.00 -30.28 19.05
C SER A 370 20.79 -30.93 20.18
N SER A 371 21.88 -30.29 20.63
CA SER A 371 22.70 -30.78 21.74
C SER A 371 22.20 -30.34 23.12
N TYR A 372 21.37 -29.28 23.18
CA TYR A 372 20.88 -28.69 24.43
C TYR A 372 19.44 -29.09 24.78
N MET A 373 18.75 -29.76 23.88
CA MET A 373 17.34 -30.11 24.07
C MET A 373 17.10 -31.17 25.11
N ALA A 374 16.00 -31.05 25.86
CA ALA A 374 15.48 -32.12 26.68
C ALA A 374 15.09 -33.37 25.85
N PRO A 375 15.14 -34.57 26.38
CA PRO A 375 14.68 -35.78 25.70
C PRO A 375 13.23 -35.64 25.22
N GLY A 376 12.94 -36.06 23.97
CA GLY A 376 11.63 -35.92 23.36
C GLY A 376 11.31 -34.46 22.92
N GLY A 377 12.33 -33.63 22.82
CA GLY A 377 12.19 -32.25 22.39
C GLY A 377 11.81 -32.09 20.93
N VAL A 378 11.14 -31.00 20.61
CA VAL A 378 10.69 -30.63 19.25
C VAL A 378 11.23 -29.25 18.86
N ILE A 379 11.78 -29.13 17.65
CA ILE A 379 12.18 -27.85 17.05
C ILE A 379 11.25 -27.58 15.87
N VAL A 380 10.64 -26.38 15.84
CA VAL A 380 9.82 -25.93 14.72
C VAL A 380 10.43 -24.67 14.11
N LEU A 381 10.57 -24.64 12.80
CA LEU A 381 11.06 -23.47 12.06
C LEU A 381 9.96 -22.92 11.16
N ALA A 382 9.88 -21.60 11.05
CA ALA A 382 9.10 -20.93 10.03
C ALA A 382 10.04 -20.26 9.02
N ILE A 383 10.09 -20.77 7.80
CA ILE A 383 11.09 -20.42 6.80
C ILE A 383 10.40 -19.80 5.57
N ALA A 384 10.79 -18.57 5.23
CA ALA A 384 10.27 -17.84 4.07
C ALA A 384 11.21 -17.88 2.85
N THR A 385 12.44 -18.38 2.97
CA THR A 385 13.43 -18.38 1.88
C THR A 385 13.94 -19.78 1.56
N LEU A 386 14.24 -20.03 0.29
CA LEU A 386 14.74 -21.34 -0.18
C LEU A 386 16.14 -21.63 0.39
N GLU A 387 16.96 -20.62 0.59
CA GLU A 387 18.30 -20.77 1.14
C GLU A 387 18.25 -21.33 2.58
N ASN A 388 17.41 -20.75 3.43
CA ASN A 388 17.25 -21.24 4.80
C ASN A 388 16.60 -22.62 4.84
N LEU A 389 15.66 -22.93 3.93
CA LEU A 389 15.10 -24.27 3.81
C LEU A 389 16.18 -25.29 3.42
N THR A 390 17.02 -24.95 2.45
CA THR A 390 18.16 -25.78 2.03
C THR A 390 19.13 -26.03 3.18
N ILE A 391 19.46 -24.98 3.96
CA ILE A 391 20.33 -25.12 5.14
C ILE A 391 19.72 -26.08 6.15
N ALA A 392 18.42 -25.95 6.45
CA ALA A 392 17.73 -26.80 7.42
C ALA A 392 17.71 -28.27 6.97
N LEU A 393 17.35 -28.55 5.71
CA LEU A 393 17.27 -29.89 5.16
C LEU A 393 18.67 -30.56 5.08
N ASN A 394 19.69 -29.83 4.66
CA ASN A 394 21.06 -30.32 4.66
C ASN A 394 21.58 -30.64 6.08
N TRP A 395 21.18 -29.84 7.06
CA TRP A 395 21.53 -30.11 8.45
C TRP A 395 20.86 -31.43 8.92
N VAL A 396 19.58 -31.63 8.62
CA VAL A 396 18.82 -32.85 8.97
C VAL A 396 19.50 -34.10 8.44
N GLN A 397 19.94 -34.09 7.16
CA GLN A 397 20.60 -35.24 6.54
C GLN A 397 21.81 -35.74 7.30
N HIS A 398 22.50 -34.86 8.06
CA HIS A 398 23.75 -35.18 8.75
C HIS A 398 23.59 -35.25 10.29
N SER A 399 22.42 -34.92 10.83
CA SER A 399 22.21 -34.77 12.27
C SER A 399 21.58 -36.01 12.94
N GLY A 400 21.00 -36.91 12.16
CA GLY A 400 20.25 -38.05 12.71
C GLY A 400 18.88 -37.68 13.25
N TRP A 401 18.38 -36.47 13.00
CA TRP A 401 17.03 -36.04 13.35
C TRP A 401 16.00 -36.42 12.26
N HIS A 402 14.74 -36.62 12.68
CA HIS A 402 13.63 -36.71 11.74
C HIS A 402 13.13 -35.33 11.38
N SER A 403 12.65 -35.13 10.16
CA SER A 403 12.02 -33.90 9.72
C SER A 403 10.70 -34.14 9.03
N ARG A 404 9.76 -33.26 9.29
CA ARG A 404 8.52 -33.08 8.53
C ARG A 404 8.49 -31.67 7.97
N VAL A 405 8.17 -31.52 6.70
CA VAL A 405 8.06 -30.22 6.03
C VAL A 405 6.61 -30.01 5.59
N LEU A 406 6.04 -28.89 6.03
CA LEU A 406 4.71 -28.44 5.63
C LEU A 406 4.87 -27.13 4.86
N GLN A 407 4.54 -27.14 3.56
CA GLN A 407 4.45 -25.88 2.78
C GLN A 407 3.08 -25.27 2.99
N VAL A 408 3.07 -23.99 3.37
CA VAL A 408 1.86 -23.23 3.69
C VAL A 408 1.68 -22.11 2.67
N ASN A 409 0.60 -22.18 1.91
CA ASN A 409 0.15 -21.16 0.97
C ASN A 409 -1.20 -20.65 1.45
N LEU A 410 -1.24 -19.39 1.88
CA LEU A 410 -2.44 -18.78 2.44
C LEU A 410 -2.90 -17.63 1.56
N SER A 411 -4.21 -17.50 1.41
CA SER A 411 -4.82 -16.33 0.80
C SER A 411 -6.00 -15.87 1.65
N ARG A 412 -6.13 -14.57 1.83
CA ARG A 412 -7.27 -13.96 2.51
C ARG A 412 -8.22 -13.34 1.49
N SER A 413 -9.50 -13.43 1.75
CA SER A 413 -10.50 -12.74 0.94
C SER A 413 -10.37 -11.24 1.12
N VAL A 414 -10.38 -10.48 0.02
CA VAL A 414 -10.38 -9.02 0.02
C VAL A 414 -11.46 -8.52 -0.94
N PRO A 415 -12.20 -7.47 -0.57
CA PRO A 415 -13.20 -6.87 -1.44
C PRO A 415 -12.52 -6.17 -2.64
N VAL A 416 -13.16 -6.27 -3.79
CA VAL A 416 -12.78 -5.56 -5.02
C VAL A 416 -14.06 -5.05 -5.67
N ALA A 417 -14.33 -3.77 -5.55
CA ALA A 417 -15.62 -3.16 -5.89
C ALA A 417 -16.79 -3.92 -5.22
N GLU A 418 -17.74 -4.42 -6.01
CA GLU A 418 -18.87 -5.23 -5.55
C GLU A 418 -18.54 -6.73 -5.39
N LEU A 419 -17.31 -7.14 -5.71
CA LEU A 419 -16.87 -8.52 -5.70
C LEU A 419 -15.87 -8.78 -4.58
N THR A 420 -15.54 -10.05 -4.37
CA THR A 420 -14.50 -10.49 -3.44
C THR A 420 -13.47 -11.35 -4.19
N ARG A 421 -12.18 -11.11 -3.93
CA ARG A 421 -11.10 -11.95 -4.45
C ARG A 421 -10.17 -12.46 -3.36
N PHE A 422 -9.35 -13.44 -3.66
CA PHE A 422 -8.26 -13.86 -2.80
C PHE A 422 -7.01 -13.00 -3.01
N SER A 423 -6.39 -12.56 -1.90
CA SER A 423 -5.07 -11.91 -1.87
C SER A 423 -4.09 -12.85 -1.18
N PRO A 424 -2.99 -13.29 -1.85
CA PRO A 424 -2.04 -14.22 -1.26
C PRO A 424 -1.20 -13.56 -0.17
N LEU A 425 -0.82 -14.34 0.83
CA LEU A 425 0.26 -14.06 1.76
C LEU A 425 1.55 -14.70 1.23
N ASN A 426 2.71 -14.25 1.70
CA ASN A 426 3.98 -14.87 1.34
C ASN A 426 3.98 -16.35 1.75
N PRO A 427 4.29 -17.29 0.83
CA PRO A 427 4.43 -18.70 1.15
C PRO A 427 5.52 -18.91 2.21
N ILE A 428 5.31 -19.87 3.09
CA ILE A 428 6.32 -20.29 4.07
C ILE A 428 6.41 -21.81 4.13
N ALA A 429 7.58 -22.32 4.53
CA ALA A 429 7.75 -23.71 4.91
C ALA A 429 7.84 -23.79 6.46
N ILE A 430 7.00 -24.64 7.06
CA ILE A 430 7.12 -25.03 8.47
C ILE A 430 7.89 -26.34 8.49
N VAL A 431 9.02 -26.36 9.16
CA VAL A 431 9.86 -27.55 9.31
C VAL A 431 9.82 -27.98 10.78
N THR A 432 9.28 -29.16 11.03
CA THR A 432 9.22 -29.78 12.35
C THR A 432 10.33 -30.83 12.46
N LEU A 433 11.17 -30.70 13.48
CA LEU A 433 12.30 -31.60 13.75
C LEU A 433 12.07 -32.31 15.07
N THR A 434 12.27 -33.65 15.08
CA THR A 434 12.16 -34.50 16.26
C THR A 434 13.39 -35.39 16.39
N GLN A 435 13.76 -35.74 17.63
CA GLN A 435 14.81 -36.71 17.88
C GLN A 435 14.38 -38.10 17.38
N LYS A 436 15.37 -38.89 16.92
CA LYS A 436 15.12 -40.30 16.57
C LYS A 436 14.80 -41.13 17.79
#